data_6bb3aa38da4ac2e8a2babcf3abbbabad
#
_entry.id   6bb3aa38da4ac2e8a2babcf3abbbabad
#
_cell.length_a   1.000
_cell.length_b   1.000
_cell.length_c   1.000
_cell.angle_alpha   90.00
_cell.angle_beta   90.00
_cell.angle_gamma   90.00
#
_symmetry.space_group_name_H-M   'P 1'
#
loop_
_entity.id
_entity.type
_entity.pdbx_description
1 polymer ?
#
loop_
_entity_poly.entity_id
_entity_poly.type
_entity_poly.pdbx_seq_one_letter_code
_entity_poly.pdbx_strand_id
1 'polypeptide(L)'
;MNRKYSLLLVLITAIFELAFLVWTRADYRSTLLDGEEYEVPAAIEFQGDFYDRNYIAVNVPITETKWEGEREPETGETIYLVISKGQKGALILDHAQLTQPPGNYIKTRALRIMDGTVYFNFPADRMYMAPEQLKKLSVVELSERVQVPEDNGKTKTAMKNEITALVRVKDGRAAISRAVSYTHLRAHETSLHLV
;
A
#
# COMPACT_ATOMS: atom_id res chain seq x y z
N MET A 1 -41.94 20.58 -6.94
CA MET A 1 -40.62 20.80 -7.53
C MET A 1 -40.67 20.55 -9.03
N ASN A 2 -40.26 21.48 -9.86
CA ASN A 2 -40.48 21.43 -11.30
C ASN A 2 -39.63 20.33 -11.91
N ARG A 3 -40.22 19.39 -12.67
CA ARG A 3 -39.56 18.20 -13.27
C ARG A 3 -38.23 18.53 -14.01
N LYS A 4 -38.14 19.72 -14.59
CA LYS A 4 -36.93 20.22 -15.28
C LYS A 4 -35.79 20.48 -14.30
N TYR A 5 -36.03 21.01 -13.13
CA TYR A 5 -34.99 21.24 -12.11
C TYR A 5 -34.50 19.94 -11.49
N SER A 6 -35.39 18.97 -11.31
CA SER A 6 -35.01 17.63 -10.84
C SER A 6 -34.05 16.91 -11.81
N LEU A 7 -34.35 16.96 -13.12
CA LEU A 7 -33.48 16.38 -14.16
C LEU A 7 -32.12 17.10 -14.22
N LEU A 8 -32.12 18.43 -14.12
CA LEU A 8 -30.86 19.21 -14.10
C LEU A 8 -30.00 18.85 -12.91
N LEU A 9 -30.59 18.69 -11.73
CA LEU A 9 -29.86 18.30 -10.52
C LEU A 9 -29.23 16.92 -10.64
N VAL A 10 -29.98 15.94 -11.16
CA VAL A 10 -29.45 14.58 -11.40
C VAL A 10 -28.28 14.62 -12.40
N LEU A 11 -28.39 15.41 -13.47
CA LEU A 11 -27.30 15.54 -14.44
C LEU A 11 -26.02 16.14 -13.82
N ILE A 12 -26.17 17.21 -13.01
CA ILE A 12 -25.05 17.84 -12.32
C ILE A 12 -24.38 16.85 -11.37
N THR A 13 -25.18 16.10 -10.58
CA THR A 13 -24.63 15.07 -9.66
C THR A 13 -23.87 13.99 -10.43
N ALA A 14 -24.43 13.48 -11.53
CA ALA A 14 -23.77 12.47 -12.35
C ALA A 14 -22.44 12.97 -12.95
N ILE A 15 -22.39 14.22 -13.43
CA ILE A 15 -21.15 14.83 -13.93
C ILE A 15 -20.12 14.95 -12.81
N PHE A 16 -20.55 15.37 -11.61
CA PHE A 16 -19.65 15.49 -10.46
C PHE A 16 -19.07 14.13 -10.03
N GLU A 17 -19.91 13.09 -9.97
CA GLU A 17 -19.46 11.71 -9.66
C GLU A 17 -18.47 11.18 -10.71
N LEU A 18 -18.73 11.37 -11.99
CA LEU A 18 -17.81 10.99 -13.05
C LEU A 18 -16.47 11.74 -12.95
N ALA A 19 -16.51 13.04 -12.73
CA ALA A 19 -15.30 13.85 -12.57
C ALA A 19 -14.49 13.40 -11.35
N PHE A 20 -15.16 13.07 -10.25
CA PHE A 20 -14.51 12.55 -9.03
C PHE A 20 -13.85 11.18 -9.28
N LEU A 21 -14.51 10.26 -10.00
CA LEU A 21 -13.94 8.96 -10.36
C LEU A 21 -12.71 9.10 -11.26
N VAL A 22 -12.79 9.96 -12.28
CA VAL A 22 -11.66 10.23 -13.18
C VAL A 22 -10.49 10.85 -12.41
N TRP A 23 -10.77 11.80 -11.53
CA TRP A 23 -9.73 12.43 -10.70
C TRP A 23 -9.07 11.43 -9.75
N THR A 24 -9.84 10.60 -9.04
CA THR A 24 -9.32 9.58 -8.13
C THR A 24 -8.42 8.57 -8.86
N ARG A 25 -8.85 8.15 -10.06
CA ARG A 25 -8.06 7.23 -10.90
C ARG A 25 -6.77 7.88 -11.41
N ALA A 26 -6.84 9.13 -11.85
CA ALA A 26 -5.67 9.88 -12.34
C ALA A 26 -4.63 10.08 -11.24
N ASP A 27 -5.10 10.38 -10.04
CA ASP A 27 -4.27 10.61 -8.88
C ASP A 27 -3.58 9.31 -8.39
N TYR A 28 -4.31 8.19 -8.34
CA TYR A 28 -3.72 6.87 -8.06
C TYR A 28 -2.66 6.50 -9.12
N ARG A 29 -2.97 6.70 -10.41
CA ARG A 29 -2.04 6.45 -11.51
C ARG A 29 -0.79 7.35 -11.42
N SER A 30 -0.96 8.62 -11.06
CA SER A 30 0.17 9.54 -10.84
C SER A 30 1.07 9.04 -9.70
N THR A 31 0.50 8.54 -8.60
CA THR A 31 1.29 7.94 -7.51
C THR A 31 2.10 6.74 -7.99
N LEU A 32 1.51 5.86 -8.81
CA LEU A 32 2.20 4.69 -9.35
C LEU A 32 3.30 5.03 -10.36
N LEU A 33 3.14 6.09 -11.16
CA LEU A 33 4.10 6.45 -12.22
C LEU A 33 5.22 7.35 -11.71
N ASP A 34 4.87 8.37 -10.92
CA ASP A 34 5.78 9.46 -10.56
C ASP A 34 6.19 9.42 -9.07
N GLY A 35 5.58 8.53 -8.27
CA GLY A 35 5.89 8.39 -6.84
C GLY A 35 7.31 7.89 -6.60
N GLU A 36 7.93 8.33 -5.51
CA GLU A 36 9.21 7.79 -5.07
C GLU A 36 9.03 6.35 -4.59
N GLU A 37 9.94 5.46 -4.99
CA GLU A 37 9.85 4.02 -4.72
C GLU A 37 10.60 3.63 -3.46
N TYR A 38 9.94 2.83 -2.63
CA TYR A 38 10.44 2.28 -1.38
C TYR A 38 10.22 0.78 -1.31
N GLU A 39 11.18 0.06 -0.74
CA GLU A 39 11.06 -1.36 -0.43
C GLU A 39 10.48 -1.57 0.97
N VAL A 40 9.45 -2.42 1.07
CA VAL A 40 8.74 -2.71 2.31
C VAL A 40 8.53 -4.21 2.44
N PRO A 41 8.93 -4.83 3.57
CA PRO A 41 8.56 -6.21 3.82
C PRO A 41 7.05 -6.32 3.94
N ALA A 42 6.46 -7.32 3.30
CA ALA A 42 5.02 -7.52 3.26
C ALA A 42 4.68 -9.00 3.14
N ALA A 43 3.41 -9.33 3.31
CA ALA A 43 2.90 -10.67 3.07
C ALA A 43 1.61 -10.62 2.26
N ILE A 44 1.43 -11.56 1.35
CA ILE A 44 0.15 -11.75 0.64
C ILE A 44 -0.86 -12.34 1.62
N GLU A 45 -2.00 -11.69 1.76
CA GLU A 45 -3.11 -12.21 2.57
C GLU A 45 -3.97 -13.19 1.79
N PHE A 46 -4.31 -14.30 2.44
CA PHE A 46 -5.24 -15.30 1.91
C PHE A 46 -6.68 -14.87 2.21
N GLN A 47 -7.36 -14.29 1.25
CA GLN A 47 -8.75 -13.86 1.38
C GLN A 47 -9.70 -14.65 0.46
N GLY A 48 -9.65 -15.99 0.49
CA GLY A 48 -10.50 -16.85 -0.34
C GLY A 48 -10.12 -16.85 -1.82
N ASP A 49 -11.09 -17.07 -2.70
CA ASP A 49 -10.83 -17.18 -4.15
C ASP A 49 -10.39 -15.85 -4.76
N PHE A 50 -9.28 -15.88 -5.48
CA PHE A 50 -8.76 -14.73 -6.22
C PHE A 50 -9.52 -14.46 -7.53
N TYR A 51 -10.40 -15.38 -7.94
CA TYR A 51 -10.97 -15.42 -9.29
C TYR A 51 -11.89 -14.25 -9.65
N ASP A 52 -12.56 -13.67 -8.64
CA ASP A 52 -13.55 -12.59 -8.86
C ASP A 52 -12.98 -11.20 -8.49
N ARG A 53 -11.67 -11.10 -8.30
CA ARG A 53 -11.01 -9.86 -7.90
C ARG A 53 -10.00 -9.41 -8.95
N ASN A 54 -9.69 -8.13 -8.96
CA ASN A 54 -8.62 -7.54 -9.76
C ASN A 54 -7.47 -7.03 -8.87
N TYR A 55 -7.38 -7.52 -7.65
CA TYR A 55 -6.31 -7.19 -6.69
C TYR A 55 -6.02 -8.33 -5.74
N ILE A 56 -4.83 -8.31 -5.18
CA ILE A 56 -4.41 -9.13 -4.03
C ILE A 56 -4.36 -8.23 -2.80
N ALA A 57 -4.87 -8.72 -1.67
CA ALA A 57 -4.63 -8.08 -0.39
C ALA A 57 -3.19 -8.35 0.07
N VAL A 58 -2.54 -7.30 0.52
CA VAL A 58 -1.15 -7.33 0.96
C VAL A 58 -1.10 -6.74 2.36
N ASN A 59 -0.61 -7.51 3.31
CA ASN A 59 -0.34 -7.04 4.65
C ASN A 59 1.07 -6.44 4.72
N VAL A 60 1.14 -5.16 5.04
CA VAL A 60 2.37 -4.45 5.35
C VAL A 60 2.47 -4.35 6.87
N PRO A 61 3.46 -5.01 7.52
CA PRO A 61 3.53 -5.11 8.98
C PRO A 61 4.08 -3.83 9.64
N ILE A 62 3.84 -2.69 9.04
CA ILE A 62 4.19 -1.36 9.56
C ILE A 62 2.93 -0.74 10.13
N THR A 63 2.74 -0.85 11.44
CA THR A 63 1.48 -0.47 12.11
C THR A 63 1.65 0.56 13.22
N GLU A 64 2.90 0.97 13.52
CA GLU A 64 3.20 1.89 14.61
C GLU A 64 4.45 2.71 14.32
N THR A 65 4.53 3.89 14.93
CA THR A 65 5.73 4.73 14.94
C THR A 65 5.69 5.71 16.11
N LYS A 66 6.83 6.33 16.41
CA LYS A 66 6.97 7.37 17.44
C LYS A 66 6.08 8.57 17.11
N TRP A 67 5.43 9.11 18.11
CA TRP A 67 4.65 10.34 18.01
C TRP A 67 5.50 11.58 18.35
N GLU A 68 5.47 12.60 17.48
CA GLU A 68 6.16 13.87 17.68
C GLU A 68 5.24 15.07 17.38
N GLY A 69 4.00 15.03 17.89
CA GLY A 69 3.05 16.13 17.77
C GLY A 69 2.91 16.92 19.07
N GLU A 70 2.43 18.17 18.96
CA GLU A 70 2.16 19.05 20.12
C GLU A 70 1.04 18.52 21.04
N ARG A 71 0.12 17.75 20.49
CA ARG A 71 -0.94 17.04 21.21
C ARG A 71 -1.13 15.64 20.65
N GLU A 72 -1.75 14.77 21.43
CA GLU A 72 -2.14 13.45 20.96
C GLU A 72 -3.25 13.53 19.92
N PRO A 73 -3.23 12.68 18.86
CA PRO A 73 -4.28 12.63 17.87
C PRO A 73 -5.52 11.91 18.42
N GLU A 74 -6.70 12.33 18.00
CA GLU A 74 -7.92 11.59 18.22
C GLU A 74 -8.00 10.36 17.31
N THR A 75 -8.76 9.34 17.75
CA THR A 75 -9.01 8.15 16.91
C THR A 75 -9.70 8.56 15.60
N GLY A 76 -9.12 8.14 14.48
CA GLY A 76 -9.59 8.49 13.14
C GLY A 76 -9.08 9.83 12.61
N GLU A 77 -8.36 10.60 13.42
CA GLU A 77 -7.74 11.85 12.98
C GLU A 77 -6.64 11.60 11.97
N THR A 78 -6.51 12.50 11.02
CA THR A 78 -5.46 12.41 9.99
C THR A 78 -4.10 12.70 10.60
N ILE A 79 -3.15 11.81 10.37
CA ILE A 79 -1.74 11.97 10.75
C ILE A 79 -0.84 11.83 9.53
N TYR A 80 0.33 12.40 9.64
CA TYR A 80 1.39 12.36 8.62
C TYR A 80 2.57 11.58 9.16
N LEU A 81 2.88 10.47 8.50
CA LEU A 81 4.06 9.65 8.78
C LEU A 81 5.23 10.24 8.01
N VAL A 82 6.22 10.78 8.70
CA VAL A 82 7.46 11.25 8.09
C VAL A 82 8.30 10.04 7.73
N ILE A 83 8.72 9.98 6.47
CA ILE A 83 9.45 8.83 5.93
C ILE A 83 10.78 9.24 5.36
N SER A 84 11.75 8.34 5.47
CA SER A 84 13.06 8.45 4.84
C SER A 84 13.41 7.17 4.09
N LYS A 85 14.44 7.24 3.26
CA LYS A 85 14.92 6.12 2.47
C LYS A 85 16.16 5.53 3.09
N GLY A 86 16.05 4.29 3.53
CA GLY A 86 17.15 3.53 4.10
C GLY A 86 18.06 2.90 3.05
N GLN A 87 18.94 2.01 3.53
CA GLN A 87 19.80 1.24 2.64
C GLN A 87 18.96 0.35 1.72
N LYS A 88 19.42 0.15 0.48
CA LYS A 88 18.75 -0.63 -0.58
C LYS A 88 17.32 -0.14 -0.89
N GLY A 89 16.98 1.10 -0.54
CA GLY A 89 15.65 1.65 -0.81
C GLY A 89 14.58 1.33 0.23
N ALA A 90 14.94 0.75 1.37
CA ALA A 90 13.99 0.40 2.43
C ALA A 90 13.24 1.64 2.96
N LEU A 91 11.93 1.50 3.18
CA LEU A 91 11.13 2.52 3.81
C LEU A 91 11.44 2.55 5.31
N ILE A 92 11.82 3.72 5.80
CA ILE A 92 12.02 3.99 7.23
C ILE A 92 10.95 4.98 7.66
N LEU A 93 10.23 4.66 8.75
CA LEU A 93 9.38 5.62 9.45
C LEU A 93 10.20 6.34 10.50
N ASP A 94 10.30 7.66 10.37
CA ASP A 94 11.03 8.47 11.35
C ASP A 94 10.13 8.78 12.55
N HIS A 95 8.97 9.39 12.30
CA HIS A 95 7.96 9.71 13.32
C HIS A 95 6.61 10.03 12.64
N ALA A 96 5.60 10.31 13.46
CA ALA A 96 4.30 10.82 13.01
C ALA A 96 3.94 12.14 13.69
N GLN A 97 3.21 13.01 12.97
CA GLN A 97 2.76 14.31 13.44
C GLN A 97 1.41 14.71 12.84
N LEU A 98 0.77 15.78 13.39
CA LEU A 98 -0.51 16.31 12.89
C LEU A 98 -0.37 17.25 11.69
N THR A 99 0.73 17.96 11.59
CA THR A 99 0.98 18.94 10.51
C THR A 99 1.66 18.26 9.33
N GLN A 100 1.30 18.66 8.13
CA GLN A 100 1.97 18.14 6.93
C GLN A 100 3.44 18.57 6.92
N PRO A 101 4.40 17.61 6.90
CA PRO A 101 5.82 17.91 6.89
C PRO A 101 6.26 18.40 5.49
N PRO A 102 7.36 19.15 5.41
CA PRO A 102 8.07 19.33 4.16
C PRO A 102 8.79 18.03 3.81
N GLY A 103 8.70 17.57 2.56
CA GLY A 103 9.38 16.35 2.10
C GLY A 103 8.48 15.14 1.94
N ASN A 104 9.05 13.94 2.05
CA ASN A 104 8.32 12.70 1.82
C ASN A 104 7.55 12.27 3.08
N TYR A 105 6.29 12.01 2.91
CA TYR A 105 5.39 11.56 3.98
C TYR A 105 4.30 10.64 3.44
N ILE A 106 3.70 9.89 4.35
CA ILE A 106 2.49 9.10 4.08
C ILE A 106 1.37 9.62 4.97
N LYS A 107 0.21 9.88 4.36
CA LYS A 107 -1.00 10.31 5.06
C LYS A 107 -1.83 9.10 5.44
N THR A 108 -2.16 8.97 6.74
CA THR A 108 -3.03 7.90 7.24
C THR A 108 -3.91 8.43 8.38
N ARG A 109 -4.61 7.52 9.07
CA ARG A 109 -5.45 7.85 10.22
C ARG A 109 -4.92 7.17 11.48
N ALA A 110 -4.88 7.92 12.58
CA ALA A 110 -4.56 7.36 13.88
C ALA A 110 -5.65 6.38 14.33
N LEU A 111 -5.25 5.20 14.79
CA LEU A 111 -6.14 4.25 15.45
C LEU A 111 -6.16 4.48 16.96
N ARG A 112 -4.99 4.63 17.54
CA ARG A 112 -4.79 4.92 18.97
C ARG A 112 -3.38 5.46 19.19
N ILE A 113 -3.16 6.03 20.38
CA ILE A 113 -1.82 6.36 20.88
C ILE A 113 -1.63 5.71 22.24
N MET A 114 -0.44 5.20 22.49
CA MET A 114 -0.03 4.64 23.79
C MET A 114 1.48 4.89 23.98
N ASP A 115 1.84 5.40 25.15
CA ASP A 115 3.24 5.61 25.57
C ASP A 115 4.11 6.32 24.51
N GLY A 116 3.56 7.38 23.88
CA GLY A 116 4.24 8.14 22.83
C GLY A 116 4.38 7.42 21.49
N THR A 117 3.70 6.28 21.31
CA THR A 117 3.63 5.53 20.07
C THR A 117 2.25 5.64 19.47
N VAL A 118 2.13 6.04 18.21
CA VAL A 118 0.88 6.06 17.45
C VAL A 118 0.74 4.81 16.61
N TYR A 119 -0.45 4.20 16.68
CA TYR A 119 -0.84 3.02 15.91
C TYR A 119 -1.74 3.44 14.74
N PHE A 120 -1.53 2.82 13.59
CA PHE A 120 -2.27 3.11 12.35
C PHE A 120 -2.35 1.88 11.45
N ASN A 121 -3.21 1.93 10.43
CA ASN A 121 -3.16 0.99 9.31
C ASN A 121 -2.32 1.60 8.19
N PHE A 122 -1.40 0.80 7.62
CA PHE A 122 -0.65 1.23 6.45
C PHE A 122 -1.62 1.42 5.27
N PRO A 123 -1.60 2.58 4.58
CA PRO A 123 -2.67 2.93 3.63
C PRO A 123 -2.57 2.23 2.26
N ALA A 124 -1.54 1.41 2.04
CA ALA A 124 -1.40 0.60 0.83
C ALA A 124 -1.54 -0.88 1.19
N ASP A 125 -2.74 -1.41 1.05
CA ASP A 125 -3.13 -2.78 1.41
C ASP A 125 -3.52 -3.65 0.20
N ARG A 126 -3.42 -3.11 -1.01
CA ARG A 126 -3.86 -3.78 -2.24
C ARG A 126 -2.86 -3.61 -3.36
N MET A 127 -2.59 -4.71 -4.05
CA MET A 127 -1.85 -4.72 -5.32
C MET A 127 -2.80 -5.13 -6.43
N TYR A 128 -3.08 -4.23 -7.35
CA TYR A 128 -3.95 -4.50 -8.49
C TYR A 128 -3.21 -5.31 -9.56
N MET A 129 -3.89 -6.31 -10.11
CA MET A 129 -3.34 -7.23 -11.11
C MET A 129 -4.39 -7.56 -12.16
N ALA A 130 -3.92 -7.96 -13.35
CA ALA A 130 -4.82 -8.49 -14.37
C ALA A 130 -5.44 -9.82 -13.90
N PRO A 131 -6.73 -10.08 -14.22
CA PRO A 131 -7.42 -11.31 -13.81
C PRO A 131 -6.71 -12.59 -14.25
N GLU A 132 -6.04 -12.58 -15.39
CA GLU A 132 -5.28 -13.73 -15.92
C GLU A 132 -4.02 -14.04 -15.05
N GLN A 133 -3.46 -13.04 -14.41
CA GLN A 133 -2.32 -13.21 -13.49
C GLN A 133 -2.81 -13.75 -12.14
N LEU A 134 -3.94 -13.24 -11.64
CA LEU A 134 -4.56 -13.72 -10.41
C LEU A 134 -4.93 -15.20 -10.49
N LYS A 135 -5.47 -15.65 -11.62
CA LYS A 135 -5.82 -17.06 -11.85
C LYS A 135 -4.63 -18.02 -11.79
N LYS A 136 -3.42 -17.54 -11.99
CA LYS A 136 -2.19 -18.35 -11.90
C LYS A 136 -1.66 -18.48 -10.47
N LEU A 137 -2.16 -17.69 -9.54
CA LEU A 137 -1.74 -17.76 -8.14
C LEU A 137 -2.47 -18.90 -7.45
N SER A 138 -1.71 -19.80 -6.86
CA SER A 138 -2.22 -20.90 -6.03
C SER A 138 -2.07 -20.54 -4.55
N VAL A 139 -3.18 -20.59 -3.81
CA VAL A 139 -3.17 -20.41 -2.35
C VAL A 139 -2.28 -21.44 -1.67
N VAL A 140 -2.29 -22.67 -2.18
CA VAL A 140 -1.48 -23.79 -1.63
C VAL A 140 0.01 -23.49 -1.80
N GLU A 141 0.43 -23.04 -2.99
CA GLU A 141 1.83 -22.68 -3.22
C GLU A 141 2.29 -21.52 -2.35
N LEU A 142 1.45 -20.51 -2.16
CA LEU A 142 1.77 -19.35 -1.32
C LEU A 142 1.89 -19.70 0.17
N SER A 143 1.25 -20.78 0.65
CA SER A 143 1.35 -21.25 2.03
C SER A 143 2.55 -22.17 2.30
N GLU A 144 3.32 -22.55 1.29
CA GLU A 144 4.50 -23.38 1.46
C GLU A 144 5.65 -22.64 2.17
N ARG A 145 6.41 -23.39 2.97
CA ARG A 145 7.65 -22.93 3.58
C ARG A 145 8.82 -23.18 2.64
N VAL A 146 9.66 -22.17 2.48
CA VAL A 146 10.84 -22.22 1.63
C VAL A 146 12.08 -21.80 2.40
N GLN A 147 13.24 -22.33 1.99
CA GLN A 147 14.53 -21.90 2.54
C GLN A 147 15.05 -20.73 1.71
N VAL A 148 15.27 -19.61 2.35
CA VAL A 148 15.75 -18.37 1.71
C VAL A 148 17.14 -18.06 2.23
N PRO A 149 18.15 -17.83 1.36
CA PRO A 149 19.48 -17.44 1.79
C PRO A 149 19.45 -16.02 2.38
N GLU A 150 20.15 -15.85 3.49
CA GLU A 150 20.43 -14.54 4.08
C GLU A 150 21.78 -13.97 3.59
N ASP A 151 21.94 -12.65 3.69
CA ASP A 151 23.18 -11.93 3.31
C ASP A 151 24.42 -12.40 4.10
N ASN A 152 24.22 -13.05 5.26
CA ASN A 152 25.28 -13.60 6.12
C ASN A 152 25.71 -15.03 5.76
N GLY A 153 25.21 -15.59 4.65
CA GLY A 153 25.48 -16.96 4.21
C GLY A 153 24.68 -18.04 4.94
N LYS A 154 23.77 -17.67 5.85
CA LYS A 154 22.84 -18.61 6.49
C LYS A 154 21.54 -18.69 5.68
N THR A 155 20.74 -19.71 5.92
CA THR A 155 19.40 -19.86 5.38
C THR A 155 18.37 -19.66 6.47
N LYS A 156 17.29 -18.92 6.17
CA LYS A 156 16.11 -18.85 7.03
C LYS A 156 14.93 -19.53 6.35
N THR A 157 14.02 -20.04 7.17
CA THR A 157 12.73 -20.53 6.69
C THR A 157 11.77 -19.35 6.56
N ALA A 158 11.26 -19.11 5.36
CA ALA A 158 10.24 -18.09 5.07
C ALA A 158 9.00 -18.73 4.46
N MET A 159 7.89 -18.04 4.51
CA MET A 159 6.67 -18.45 3.78
C MET A 159 6.72 -17.87 2.36
N LYS A 160 6.21 -18.60 1.36
CA LYS A 160 6.12 -18.10 -0.02
C LYS A 160 5.28 -16.83 -0.17
N ASN A 161 4.34 -16.60 0.75
CA ASN A 161 3.56 -15.37 0.77
C ASN A 161 4.29 -14.15 1.35
N GLU A 162 5.47 -14.35 1.99
CA GLU A 162 6.34 -13.24 2.38
C GLU A 162 7.00 -12.66 1.12
N ILE A 163 6.82 -11.36 0.94
CA ILE A 163 7.27 -10.63 -0.25
C ILE A 163 7.97 -9.35 0.16
N THR A 164 8.75 -8.78 -0.76
CA THR A 164 9.09 -7.36 -0.69
C THR A 164 8.13 -6.60 -1.60
N ALA A 165 7.31 -5.74 -1.01
CA ALA A 165 6.45 -4.84 -1.77
C ALA A 165 7.25 -3.59 -2.18
N LEU A 166 7.14 -3.20 -3.45
CA LEU A 166 7.61 -1.89 -3.92
C LEU A 166 6.45 -0.91 -3.78
N VAL A 167 6.58 -0.01 -2.82
CA VAL A 167 5.57 1.01 -2.51
C VAL A 167 6.01 2.33 -3.12
N ARG A 168 5.14 2.95 -3.90
CA ARG A 168 5.35 4.30 -4.43
C ARG A 168 4.60 5.31 -3.60
N VAL A 169 5.30 6.39 -3.23
CA VAL A 169 4.75 7.45 -2.40
C VAL A 169 4.81 8.78 -3.14
N LYS A 170 3.67 9.47 -3.20
CA LYS A 170 3.54 10.81 -3.78
C LYS A 170 2.47 11.60 -3.04
N ASP A 171 2.77 12.81 -2.63
CA ASP A 171 1.83 13.76 -1.99
C ASP A 171 1.04 13.14 -0.82
N GLY A 172 1.72 12.30 -0.03
CA GLY A 172 1.14 11.59 1.12
C GLY A 172 0.34 10.35 0.78
N ARG A 173 0.24 9.96 -0.48
CA ARG A 173 -0.40 8.70 -0.89
C ARG A 173 0.64 7.61 -1.06
N ALA A 174 0.28 6.40 -0.69
CA ALA A 174 1.09 5.21 -0.91
C ALA A 174 0.32 4.22 -1.79
N ALA A 175 1.00 3.58 -2.74
CA ALA A 175 0.44 2.56 -3.60
C ALA A 175 1.46 1.45 -3.85
N ILE A 176 1.04 0.18 -3.82
CA ILE A 176 1.92 -0.95 -4.14
C ILE A 176 2.00 -1.07 -5.66
N SER A 177 3.19 -0.87 -6.21
CA SER A 177 3.46 -0.95 -7.64
C SER A 177 3.85 -2.35 -8.09
N ARG A 178 4.56 -3.09 -7.24
CA ARG A 178 5.09 -4.44 -7.53
C ARG A 178 5.31 -5.21 -6.25
N ALA A 179 5.27 -6.53 -6.35
CA ALA A 179 5.73 -7.45 -5.32
C ALA A 179 6.85 -8.32 -5.87
N VAL A 180 7.91 -8.50 -5.10
CA VAL A 180 9.03 -9.38 -5.42
C VAL A 180 9.06 -10.50 -4.40
N SER A 181 8.85 -11.72 -4.85
CA SER A 181 8.98 -12.91 -3.97
C SER A 181 10.45 -13.31 -3.85
N TYR A 182 10.89 -13.59 -2.63
CA TYR A 182 12.25 -14.10 -2.37
C TYR A 182 12.55 -15.45 -3.04
N THR A 183 11.53 -16.20 -3.45
CA THR A 183 11.67 -17.53 -4.04
C THR A 183 12.10 -17.52 -5.52
N HIS A 184 12.01 -16.39 -6.22
CA HIS A 184 12.30 -16.28 -7.64
C HIS A 184 13.65 -15.65 -8.01
N LEU A 185 14.49 -15.33 -7.03
CA LEU A 185 15.82 -14.74 -7.30
C LEU A 185 16.82 -15.69 -8.03
N ARG A 186 16.45 -16.92 -8.37
CA ARG A 186 17.29 -17.84 -9.14
C ARG A 186 16.70 -18.41 -10.44
N ALA A 187 15.48 -18.10 -10.81
CA ALA A 187 14.89 -18.57 -12.05
C ALA A 187 14.06 -17.47 -12.69
N HIS A 188 14.61 -16.78 -13.66
CA HIS A 188 13.97 -15.82 -14.56
C HIS A 188 13.13 -14.71 -13.89
N GLU A 189 13.55 -13.48 -14.12
CA GLU A 189 12.83 -12.25 -13.84
C GLU A 189 11.37 -12.31 -14.34
N THR A 190 10.51 -12.95 -13.57
CA THR A 190 9.08 -12.77 -13.75
C THR A 190 8.66 -11.62 -12.86
N SER A 191 9.11 -10.44 -13.23
CA SER A 191 8.51 -9.22 -12.71
C SER A 191 7.04 -9.23 -13.13
N LEU A 192 6.15 -9.29 -12.16
CA LEU A 192 4.72 -9.05 -12.35
C LEU A 192 4.57 -7.57 -12.73
N HIS A 193 4.73 -7.27 -14.02
CA HIS A 193 4.49 -5.92 -14.52
C HIS A 193 3.00 -5.64 -14.53
N LEU A 194 2.61 -4.61 -13.81
CA LEU A 194 1.32 -3.95 -13.99
C LEU A 194 1.34 -3.21 -15.32
N VAL A 195 0.43 -3.54 -16.22
CA VAL A 195 0.08 -2.76 -17.41
C VAL A 195 -1.06 -1.81 -17.07
#